data_cb330023f38cf17fedb6235ce2f65670
#
_entry.id   cb330023f38cf17fedb6235ce2f65670
#
_cell.length_a   1.000
_cell.length_b   1.000
_cell.length_c   1.000
_cell.angle_alpha   90.00
_cell.angle_beta   90.00
_cell.angle_gamma   90.00
#
_symmetry.space_group_name_H-M   'P 1'
#
loop_
_entity.id
_entity.type
_entity.pdbx_description
1 polymer ?
#
loop_
_entity_poly.entity_id
_entity_poly.type
_entity_poly.pdbx_seq_one_letter_code
_entity_poly.pdbx_strand_id
1 'polypeptide(L)'
;QIVDPSPYTSEGEVPRDLPQPQGVIYRLQLGAYSNPIDPALFQGMYPIIAETLQGGKIRKYYAGAFRLKEEADKGKQITTRCGFPDAFVVAWYNGRHVTLARAQSVEKVDVAVPDSPQEVSASGYRVVIGVYDGALPPEVAATVSLLAPDKELIQRATPEGKTEYAVGYYSQRVPAERLRDNLLASGLLEARVE
;
A
#
# COMPACT_ATOMS: atom_id res chain seq x y z
N GLN A 1 1.02 0.07 17.12
CA GLN A 1 0.75 -0.40 18.48
C GLN A 1 2.08 -0.75 19.13
N ILE A 2 2.28 -0.36 20.38
CA ILE A 2 3.52 -0.58 21.11
C ILE A 2 3.22 -1.61 22.18
N VAL A 3 4.00 -2.66 22.18
CA VAL A 3 3.85 -3.81 23.08
C VAL A 3 5.11 -3.90 23.94
N ASP A 4 4.92 -3.99 25.26
CA ASP A 4 5.98 -4.23 26.24
C ASP A 4 5.71 -5.58 26.91
N PRO A 5 6.63 -6.55 26.95
CA PRO A 5 8.04 -6.49 26.53
C PRO A 5 8.25 -6.60 25.00
N SER A 6 9.50 -6.43 24.56
CA SER A 6 9.86 -6.61 23.15
C SER A 6 9.41 -8.00 22.64
N PRO A 7 8.72 -8.08 21.50
CA PRO A 7 8.37 -9.36 20.89
C PRO A 7 9.58 -10.05 20.23
N TYR A 8 10.73 -9.38 20.19
CA TYR A 8 11.94 -9.89 19.57
C TYR A 8 12.91 -10.39 20.64
N THR A 9 13.27 -11.66 20.57
CA THR A 9 14.23 -12.30 21.49
C THR A 9 15.60 -12.51 20.83
N SER A 10 15.67 -12.43 19.51
CA SER A 10 16.90 -12.53 18.73
C SER A 10 16.89 -11.60 17.52
N GLU A 11 18.08 -11.22 17.03
CA GLU A 11 18.23 -10.40 15.82
C GLU A 11 17.56 -11.06 14.58
N GLY A 12 17.55 -12.38 14.54
CA GLY A 12 16.93 -13.13 13.43
C GLY A 12 15.42 -12.97 13.32
N GLU A 13 14.76 -12.55 14.39
CA GLU A 13 13.31 -12.32 14.43
C GLU A 13 12.90 -10.94 13.90
N VAL A 14 13.83 -9.99 13.75
CA VAL A 14 13.55 -8.69 13.14
C VAL A 14 13.45 -8.88 11.62
N PRO A 15 12.26 -8.67 11.02
CA PRO A 15 12.08 -8.81 9.58
C PRO A 15 12.99 -7.87 8.81
N ARG A 16 13.57 -8.37 7.72
CA ARG A 16 14.53 -7.63 6.88
C ARG A 16 14.02 -7.50 5.46
N ASP A 17 14.30 -6.33 4.87
CA ASP A 17 14.08 -6.05 3.45
C ASP A 17 12.65 -6.40 2.96
N LEU A 18 11.66 -6.23 3.85
CA LEU A 18 10.27 -6.48 3.51
C LEU A 18 9.73 -5.42 2.53
N PRO A 19 8.91 -5.85 1.55
CA PRO A 19 8.21 -4.90 0.71
C PRO A 19 7.30 -4.00 1.57
N GLN A 20 7.33 -2.71 1.29
CA GLN A 20 6.47 -1.77 2.00
C GLN A 20 5.03 -1.89 1.48
N PRO A 21 4.03 -1.76 2.37
CA PRO A 21 2.62 -1.78 1.97
C PRO A 21 2.27 -0.69 0.96
N GLN A 22 1.16 -0.87 0.25
CA GLN A 22 0.60 0.13 -0.64
C GLN A 22 0.03 1.33 0.15
N GLY A 23 -0.08 2.47 -0.51
CA GLY A 23 -0.50 3.73 0.08
C GLY A 23 0.62 4.43 0.83
N VAL A 24 0.25 5.44 1.63
CA VAL A 24 1.19 6.17 2.49
C VAL A 24 1.46 5.37 3.75
N ILE A 25 2.74 5.20 4.06
CA ILE A 25 3.23 4.60 5.31
C ILE A 25 4.30 5.50 5.90
N TYR A 26 4.12 5.87 7.17
CA TYR A 26 5.13 6.52 7.97
C TYR A 26 5.75 5.52 8.94
N ARG A 27 7.06 5.65 9.16
CA ARG A 27 7.81 4.89 10.15
C ARG A 27 8.77 5.80 10.88
N LEU A 28 9.23 5.36 12.03
CA LEU A 28 10.27 6.04 12.80
C LEU A 28 11.59 5.36 12.50
N GLN A 29 12.49 6.03 11.79
CA GLN A 29 13.85 5.54 11.61
C GLN A 29 14.62 5.72 12.91
N LEU A 30 15.02 4.60 13.51
CA LEU A 30 15.75 4.58 14.79
C LEU A 30 17.22 4.93 14.62
N GLY A 31 17.77 4.58 13.45
CA GLY A 31 19.16 4.85 13.11
C GLY A 31 19.67 3.94 12.00
N ALA A 32 20.95 4.11 11.66
CA ALA A 32 21.69 3.29 10.72
C ALA A 32 22.96 2.77 11.39
N TYR A 33 23.17 1.47 11.40
CA TYR A 33 24.21 0.80 12.19
C TYR A 33 25.01 -0.18 11.32
N SER A 34 26.30 -0.24 11.53
CA SER A 34 27.17 -1.24 10.89
C SER A 34 27.09 -2.59 11.59
N ASN A 35 26.76 -2.61 12.88
CA ASN A 35 26.54 -3.84 13.66
C ASN A 35 25.03 -4.01 13.94
N PRO A 36 24.56 -5.26 14.13
CA PRO A 36 23.21 -5.53 14.59
C PRO A 36 22.93 -4.84 15.94
N ILE A 37 21.73 -4.32 16.10
CA ILE A 37 21.24 -3.84 17.41
C ILE A 37 20.73 -5.04 18.20
N ASP A 38 21.04 -5.09 19.50
CA ASP A 38 20.45 -6.05 20.42
C ASP A 38 18.91 -5.89 20.42
N PRO A 39 18.14 -6.93 20.11
CA PRO A 39 16.69 -6.88 20.11
C PRO A 39 16.06 -6.46 21.44
N ALA A 40 16.76 -6.67 22.55
CA ALA A 40 16.32 -6.21 23.86
C ALA A 40 16.15 -4.68 23.93
N LEU A 41 16.86 -3.93 23.08
CA LEU A 41 16.74 -2.48 23.00
C LEU A 41 15.44 -2.02 22.30
N PHE A 42 14.72 -2.93 21.63
CA PHE A 42 13.43 -2.63 20.99
C PHE A 42 12.23 -2.77 21.94
N GLN A 43 12.47 -2.79 23.25
CA GLN A 43 11.40 -2.86 24.26
C GLN A 43 10.33 -1.80 23.99
N GLY A 44 9.07 -2.21 24.04
CA GLY A 44 7.94 -1.31 23.84
C GLY A 44 7.70 -0.87 22.38
N MET A 45 8.48 -1.35 21.41
CA MET A 45 8.35 -0.97 20.01
C MET A 45 7.98 -2.16 19.12
N TYR A 46 6.86 -2.06 18.44
CA TYR A 46 6.37 -3.05 17.46
C TYR A 46 5.51 -2.37 16.38
N PRO A 47 5.60 -2.77 15.10
CA PRO A 47 6.63 -3.65 14.51
C PRO A 47 7.97 -2.94 14.35
N ILE A 48 9.07 -3.72 14.41
CA ILE A 48 10.39 -3.29 13.98
C ILE A 48 10.69 -3.98 12.65
N ILE A 49 11.25 -3.25 11.70
CA ILE A 49 11.81 -3.80 10.47
C ILE A 49 13.23 -3.27 10.24
N ALA A 50 14.03 -4.03 9.53
CA ALA A 50 15.35 -3.60 9.10
C ALA A 50 15.45 -3.52 7.57
N GLU A 51 16.21 -2.56 7.08
CA GLU A 51 16.59 -2.42 5.68
C GLU A 51 18.10 -2.53 5.56
N THR A 52 18.56 -3.38 4.66
CA THR A 52 19.97 -3.68 4.47
C THR A 52 20.54 -2.84 3.32
N LEU A 53 21.59 -2.09 3.59
CA LEU A 53 22.26 -1.25 2.62
C LEU A 53 23.72 -1.66 2.41
N GLN A 54 24.29 -1.20 1.28
CA GLN A 54 25.70 -1.41 0.93
C GLN A 54 26.16 -2.88 1.02
N GLY A 55 25.38 -3.80 0.49
CA GLY A 55 25.72 -5.22 0.48
C GLY A 55 25.79 -5.84 1.88
N GLY A 56 24.97 -5.38 2.81
CA GLY A 56 24.88 -5.91 4.16
C GLY A 56 25.72 -5.20 5.22
N LYS A 57 26.46 -4.16 4.83
CA LYS A 57 27.36 -3.45 5.76
C LYS A 57 26.64 -2.46 6.68
N ILE A 58 25.49 -1.94 6.26
CA ILE A 58 24.69 -0.99 7.04
C ILE A 58 23.27 -1.51 7.14
N ARG A 59 22.70 -1.43 8.34
CA ARG A 59 21.29 -1.75 8.62
C ARG A 59 20.61 -0.52 9.18
N LYS A 60 19.49 -0.13 8.54
CA LYS A 60 18.58 0.87 9.08
C LYS A 60 17.43 0.15 9.77
N TYR A 61 17.11 0.58 10.96
CA TYR A 61 16.00 0.05 11.72
C TYR A 61 14.85 1.07 11.75
N TYR A 62 13.65 0.57 11.58
CA TYR A 62 12.42 1.37 11.56
C TYR A 62 11.41 0.80 12.53
N ALA A 63 10.79 1.66 13.34
CA ALA A 63 9.75 1.30 14.28
C ALA A 63 8.39 1.79 13.81
N GLY A 64 7.37 0.99 14.08
CA GLY A 64 5.99 1.28 13.81
C GLY A 64 5.60 1.25 12.32
N ALA A 65 4.32 1.37 12.06
CA ALA A 65 3.75 1.58 10.74
C ALA A 65 2.49 2.42 10.93
N PHE A 66 2.53 3.65 10.47
CA PHE A 66 1.47 4.63 10.67
C PHE A 66 0.92 5.09 9.33
N ARG A 67 -0.39 5.33 9.26
CA ARG A 67 -1.03 5.91 8.09
C ARG A 67 -1.03 7.42 8.10
N LEU A 68 -0.99 8.01 9.29
CA LEU A 68 -0.99 9.45 9.50
C LEU A 68 0.35 9.92 10.08
N LYS A 69 0.85 11.05 9.57
CA LYS A 69 2.09 11.65 10.08
C LYS A 69 1.97 12.03 11.56
N GLU A 70 0.81 12.53 11.98
CA GLU A 70 0.55 12.92 13.36
C GLU A 70 0.73 11.74 14.34
N GLU A 71 0.28 10.54 13.95
CA GLU A 71 0.47 9.32 14.74
C GLU A 71 1.95 8.93 14.84
N ALA A 72 2.69 9.07 13.73
CA ALA A 72 4.13 8.83 13.73
C ALA A 72 4.86 9.86 14.63
N ASP A 73 4.47 11.13 14.61
CA ASP A 73 5.03 12.16 15.48
C ASP A 73 4.76 11.85 16.98
N LYS A 74 3.58 11.38 17.33
CA LYS A 74 3.27 10.89 18.69
C LYS A 74 4.14 9.67 19.06
N GLY A 75 4.42 8.80 18.10
CA GLY A 75 5.30 7.64 18.29
C GLY A 75 6.74 7.99 18.65
N LYS A 76 7.25 9.18 18.28
CA LYS A 76 8.59 9.64 18.65
C LYS A 76 8.82 9.70 20.15
N GLN A 77 7.81 10.04 20.94
CA GLN A 77 7.94 10.07 22.40
C GLN A 77 8.28 8.70 22.97
N ILE A 78 7.85 7.66 22.28
CA ILE A 78 8.06 6.28 22.70
C ILE A 78 9.44 5.82 22.29
N THR A 79 9.89 6.10 21.06
CA THR A 79 11.27 5.80 20.65
C THR A 79 12.29 6.49 21.56
N THR A 80 12.01 7.72 22.00
CA THR A 80 12.84 8.45 22.97
C THR A 80 12.94 7.71 24.31
N ARG A 81 11.83 7.21 24.84
CA ARG A 81 11.81 6.42 26.09
C ARG A 81 12.54 5.08 25.98
N CYS A 82 12.51 4.49 24.79
CA CYS A 82 13.19 3.23 24.49
C CYS A 82 14.67 3.39 24.13
N GLY A 83 15.25 4.59 24.33
CA GLY A 83 16.68 4.83 24.11
C GLY A 83 17.05 5.29 22.70
N PHE A 84 16.07 5.70 21.88
CA PHE A 84 16.27 6.24 20.53
C PHE A 84 15.78 7.70 20.42
N PRO A 85 16.45 8.66 21.10
CA PRO A 85 16.01 10.06 21.12
C PRO A 85 16.13 10.74 19.74
N ASP A 86 17.06 10.28 18.90
CA ASP A 86 17.33 10.83 17.56
C ASP A 86 16.46 10.22 16.47
N ALA A 87 15.48 9.40 16.83
CA ALA A 87 14.56 8.82 15.87
C ALA A 87 13.75 9.90 15.14
N PHE A 88 13.57 9.75 13.83
CA PHE A 88 12.83 10.69 13.01
C PHE A 88 11.87 10.00 12.06
N VAL A 89 10.83 10.74 11.67
CA VAL A 89 9.79 10.21 10.77
C VAL A 89 10.31 10.14 9.34
N VAL A 90 10.10 9.02 8.70
CA VAL A 90 10.34 8.77 7.27
C VAL A 90 9.05 8.25 6.64
N ALA A 91 8.92 8.36 5.32
CA ALA A 91 7.70 8.00 4.63
C ALA A 91 7.96 7.19 3.36
N TRP A 92 7.04 6.28 3.08
CA TRP A 92 6.92 5.56 1.81
C TRP A 92 5.55 5.83 1.18
N TYR A 93 5.51 5.81 -0.12
CA TYR A 93 4.30 5.81 -0.91
C TYR A 93 4.40 4.75 -1.99
N ASN A 94 3.47 3.79 -1.96
CA ASN A 94 3.44 2.63 -2.86
C ASN A 94 4.80 1.91 -2.94
N GLY A 95 5.38 1.61 -1.78
CA GLY A 95 6.64 0.88 -1.68
C GLY A 95 7.90 1.71 -1.92
N ARG A 96 7.80 2.98 -2.30
CA ARG A 96 8.94 3.86 -2.57
C ARG A 96 9.13 4.89 -1.48
N HIS A 97 10.38 5.11 -1.08
CA HIS A 97 10.72 6.17 -0.14
C HIS A 97 10.41 7.55 -0.76
N VAL A 98 9.71 8.40 -0.01
CA VAL A 98 9.29 9.74 -0.46
C VAL A 98 9.61 10.78 0.62
N THR A 99 9.59 12.06 0.23
CA THR A 99 9.69 13.16 1.19
C THR A 99 8.44 13.25 2.05
N LEU A 100 8.57 13.75 3.28
CA LEU A 100 7.41 13.95 4.18
C LEU A 100 6.36 14.87 3.56
N ALA A 101 6.79 15.92 2.85
CA ALA A 101 5.88 16.83 2.16
C ALA A 101 5.04 16.10 1.10
N ARG A 102 5.67 15.19 0.33
CA ARG A 102 4.97 14.37 -0.67
C ARG A 102 3.98 13.40 0.00
N ALA A 103 4.42 12.72 1.05
CA ALA A 103 3.56 11.81 1.81
C ALA A 103 2.33 12.53 2.36
N GLN A 104 2.51 13.69 2.99
CA GLN A 104 1.41 14.49 3.55
C GLN A 104 0.46 15.04 2.48
N SER A 105 0.95 15.34 1.28
CA SER A 105 0.07 15.78 0.19
C SER A 105 -0.88 14.67 -0.27
N VAL A 106 -0.44 13.42 -0.21
CA VAL A 106 -1.25 12.23 -0.55
C VAL A 106 -2.12 11.81 0.63
N GLU A 107 -1.61 11.87 1.87
CA GLU A 107 -2.35 11.57 3.09
C GLU A 107 -3.66 12.38 3.19
N LYS A 108 -3.63 13.67 2.86
CA LYS A 108 -4.82 14.54 2.86
C LYS A 108 -5.90 14.11 1.87
N VAL A 109 -5.51 13.39 0.83
CA VAL A 109 -6.46 12.83 -0.15
C VAL A 109 -7.03 11.51 0.36
N ASP A 110 -6.22 10.69 1.04
CA ASP A 110 -6.62 9.39 1.60
C ASP A 110 -7.48 9.50 2.88
N VAL A 111 -7.34 10.60 3.65
CA VAL A 111 -8.05 10.78 4.94
C VAL A 111 -9.44 11.41 4.78
N ALA A 112 -9.82 11.88 3.60
CA ALA A 112 -11.13 12.48 3.34
C ALA A 112 -12.26 11.44 3.15
N VAL A 113 -12.17 10.25 3.78
CA VAL A 113 -13.22 9.23 3.73
C VAL A 113 -13.84 9.04 5.12
N PRO A 114 -15.12 9.35 5.32
CA PRO A 114 -15.83 9.04 6.57
C PRO A 114 -16.02 7.53 6.73
N ASP A 115 -15.97 7.11 7.99
CA ASP A 115 -16.17 5.75 8.47
C ASP A 115 -17.58 5.22 8.08
N SER A 116 -17.65 4.56 6.94
CA SER A 116 -18.79 3.77 6.50
C SER A 116 -18.29 2.74 5.50
N PRO A 117 -18.82 1.51 5.48
CA PRO A 117 -18.43 0.52 4.50
C PRO A 117 -18.95 0.93 3.12
N GLN A 118 -18.28 1.87 2.52
CA GLN A 118 -18.51 2.30 1.15
C GLN A 118 -17.25 2.03 0.34
N GLU A 119 -17.44 1.19 -0.66
CA GLU A 119 -16.73 1.09 -1.93
C GLU A 119 -15.39 1.85 -1.99
N VAL A 120 -14.31 1.09 -2.10
CA VAL A 120 -12.96 1.57 -2.35
C VAL A 120 -12.97 2.44 -3.62
N SER A 121 -13.18 3.74 -3.45
CA SER A 121 -12.91 4.72 -4.50
C SER A 121 -11.39 4.88 -4.59
N ALA A 122 -10.75 3.90 -5.22
CA ALA A 122 -9.38 4.07 -5.69
C ALA A 122 -9.41 5.21 -6.71
N SER A 123 -8.75 6.30 -6.40
CA SER A 123 -8.53 7.41 -7.34
C SER A 123 -7.65 6.92 -8.48
N GLY A 124 -8.24 6.30 -9.46
CA GLY A 124 -7.58 5.76 -10.64
C GLY A 124 -8.62 5.48 -11.71
N TYR A 125 -8.17 5.48 -12.95
CA TYR A 125 -9.01 5.11 -14.07
C TYR A 125 -9.29 3.61 -14.02
N ARG A 126 -10.54 3.20 -14.16
CA ARG A 126 -10.95 1.81 -14.34
C ARG A 126 -11.51 1.61 -15.74
N VAL A 127 -11.38 0.40 -16.24
CA VAL A 127 -11.93 0.05 -17.53
C VAL A 127 -13.15 -0.81 -17.29
N VAL A 128 -14.33 -0.25 -17.46
CA VAL A 128 -15.59 -1.00 -17.42
C VAL A 128 -15.65 -1.88 -18.67
N ILE A 129 -15.93 -3.17 -18.48
CA ILE A 129 -16.04 -4.16 -19.55
C ILE A 129 -17.45 -4.18 -20.12
N GLY A 130 -18.44 -4.08 -19.24
CA GLY A 130 -19.87 -4.12 -19.56
C GLY A 130 -20.73 -4.49 -18.36
N VAL A 131 -22.04 -4.53 -18.59
CA VAL A 131 -23.06 -4.91 -17.60
C VAL A 131 -23.70 -6.23 -18.05
N TYR A 132 -23.69 -7.23 -17.16
CA TYR A 132 -24.15 -8.56 -17.45
C TYR A 132 -25.26 -9.01 -16.50
N ASP A 133 -26.14 -9.86 -16.98
CA ASP A 133 -27.20 -10.51 -16.18
C ASP A 133 -26.58 -11.71 -15.44
N GLY A 134 -25.95 -11.47 -14.30
CA GLY A 134 -25.28 -12.51 -13.50
C GLY A 134 -23.77 -12.58 -13.69
N ALA A 135 -23.22 -13.79 -13.81
CA ALA A 135 -21.78 -14.00 -13.91
C ALA A 135 -21.22 -13.57 -15.27
N LEU A 136 -19.97 -13.08 -15.26
CA LEU A 136 -19.25 -12.74 -16.48
C LEU A 136 -19.07 -13.98 -17.37
N PRO A 137 -19.37 -13.91 -18.68
CA PRO A 137 -19.15 -15.01 -19.60
C PRO A 137 -17.69 -15.49 -19.59
N PRO A 138 -17.42 -16.80 -19.63
CA PRO A 138 -16.06 -17.34 -19.49
C PRO A 138 -15.11 -16.88 -20.61
N GLU A 139 -15.62 -16.65 -21.82
CA GLU A 139 -14.87 -16.10 -22.95
C GLU A 139 -14.43 -14.65 -22.70
N VAL A 140 -15.27 -13.84 -22.06
CA VAL A 140 -14.95 -12.46 -21.69
C VAL A 140 -13.92 -12.45 -20.54
N ALA A 141 -14.13 -13.31 -19.54
CA ALA A 141 -13.18 -13.46 -18.45
C ALA A 141 -11.79 -13.92 -18.94
N ALA A 142 -11.73 -14.85 -19.87
CA ALA A 142 -10.48 -15.31 -20.50
C ALA A 142 -9.78 -14.17 -21.27
N THR A 143 -10.54 -13.40 -22.07
CA THR A 143 -10.02 -12.25 -22.82
C THR A 143 -9.44 -11.19 -21.88
N VAL A 144 -10.15 -10.87 -20.81
CA VAL A 144 -9.68 -9.90 -19.80
C VAL A 144 -8.42 -10.40 -19.09
N SER A 145 -8.37 -11.67 -18.69
CA SER A 145 -7.20 -12.27 -18.05
C SER A 145 -5.97 -12.28 -18.97
N LEU A 146 -6.18 -12.40 -20.28
CA LEU A 146 -5.10 -12.34 -21.26
C LEU A 146 -4.56 -10.92 -21.45
N LEU A 147 -5.46 -9.92 -21.48
CA LEU A 147 -5.10 -8.52 -21.76
C LEU A 147 -4.64 -7.74 -20.52
N ALA A 148 -5.06 -8.17 -19.33
CA ALA A 148 -4.72 -7.54 -18.06
C ALA A 148 -4.49 -8.55 -16.93
N PRO A 149 -3.47 -9.44 -17.06
CA PRO A 149 -3.24 -10.53 -16.11
C PRO A 149 -2.82 -10.06 -14.70
N ASP A 150 -2.33 -8.84 -14.59
CA ASP A 150 -1.86 -8.19 -13.36
C ASP A 150 -2.92 -7.31 -12.70
N LYS A 151 -4.13 -7.29 -13.22
CA LYS A 151 -5.23 -6.44 -12.75
C LYS A 151 -6.38 -7.26 -12.18
N GLU A 152 -6.97 -6.72 -11.13
CA GLU A 152 -8.13 -7.32 -10.47
C GLU A 152 -9.42 -7.04 -11.24
N LEU A 153 -10.29 -8.04 -11.32
CA LEU A 153 -11.63 -7.92 -11.87
C LEU A 153 -12.58 -7.43 -10.77
N ILE A 154 -13.13 -6.26 -10.96
CA ILE A 154 -14.06 -5.61 -10.03
C ILE A 154 -15.49 -5.90 -10.46
N GLN A 155 -16.34 -6.23 -9.49
CA GLN A 155 -17.77 -6.47 -9.67
C GLN A 155 -18.57 -5.45 -8.88
N ARG A 156 -19.58 -4.86 -9.51
CA ARG A 156 -20.50 -3.92 -8.89
C ARG A 156 -21.93 -4.23 -9.26
N ALA A 157 -22.80 -4.38 -8.27
CA ALA A 157 -24.23 -4.51 -8.49
C ALA A 157 -24.83 -3.19 -9.00
N THR A 158 -25.60 -3.24 -10.07
CA THR A 158 -26.35 -2.08 -10.56
C THR A 158 -27.73 -2.01 -9.91
N PRO A 159 -28.37 -0.83 -9.86
CA PRO A 159 -29.72 -0.67 -9.31
C PRO A 159 -30.77 -1.53 -10.02
N GLU A 160 -30.48 -1.98 -11.25
CA GLU A 160 -31.36 -2.80 -12.08
C GLU A 160 -31.20 -4.31 -11.83
N GLY A 161 -30.42 -4.71 -10.82
CA GLY A 161 -30.17 -6.11 -10.45
C GLY A 161 -29.16 -6.84 -11.35
N LYS A 162 -28.45 -6.11 -12.20
CA LYS A 162 -27.37 -6.62 -13.04
C LYS A 162 -26.01 -6.42 -12.38
N THR A 163 -24.96 -7.01 -12.93
CA THR A 163 -23.59 -6.88 -12.45
C THR A 163 -22.73 -6.16 -13.50
N GLU A 164 -22.19 -5.00 -13.12
CA GLU A 164 -21.16 -4.30 -13.89
C GLU A 164 -19.80 -4.92 -13.57
N TYR A 165 -19.03 -5.22 -14.59
CA TYR A 165 -17.65 -5.71 -14.47
C TYR A 165 -16.67 -4.68 -14.97
N ALA A 166 -15.60 -4.45 -14.21
CA ALA A 166 -14.52 -3.54 -14.56
C ALA A 166 -13.17 -4.14 -14.25
N VAL A 167 -12.15 -3.71 -14.97
CA VAL A 167 -10.75 -4.02 -14.68
C VAL A 167 -10.17 -2.87 -13.85
N GLY A 168 -9.65 -3.19 -12.68
CA GLY A 168 -9.18 -2.23 -11.68
C GLY A 168 -7.89 -1.61 -12.05
N TYR A 169 -7.45 -0.77 -11.25
CA TYR A 169 -7.27 0.70 -11.24
C TYR A 169 -5.96 1.05 -11.93
N TYR A 170 -5.98 2.03 -12.79
CA TYR A 170 -4.83 2.60 -13.48
C TYR A 170 -4.55 3.99 -12.93
N SER A 171 -3.33 4.24 -12.49
CA SER A 171 -2.89 5.57 -12.01
C SER A 171 -2.83 6.63 -13.12
N GLN A 172 -2.88 6.19 -14.38
CA GLN A 172 -2.84 7.06 -15.56
C GLN A 172 -3.92 6.65 -16.56
N ARG A 173 -4.47 7.63 -17.26
CA ARG A 173 -5.53 7.43 -18.23
C ARG A 173 -5.09 6.65 -19.47
N VAL A 174 -3.89 6.92 -19.97
CA VAL A 174 -3.36 6.31 -21.21
C VAL A 174 -3.30 4.78 -21.16
N PRO A 175 -2.77 4.12 -20.09
CA PRO A 175 -2.83 2.66 -19.98
C PRO A 175 -4.26 2.10 -19.91
N ALA A 176 -5.19 2.80 -19.27
CA ALA A 176 -6.60 2.40 -19.22
C ALA A 176 -7.26 2.49 -20.61
N GLU A 177 -6.98 3.56 -21.35
CA GLU A 177 -7.48 3.72 -22.74
C GLU A 177 -6.93 2.65 -23.67
N ARG A 178 -5.65 2.26 -23.53
CA ARG A 178 -5.08 1.14 -24.31
C ARG A 178 -5.79 -0.19 -24.02
N LEU A 179 -6.09 -0.48 -22.76
CA LEU A 179 -6.85 -1.68 -22.42
C LEU A 179 -8.25 -1.61 -23.02
N ARG A 180 -8.95 -0.47 -22.90
CA ARG A 180 -10.27 -0.26 -23.51
C ARG A 180 -10.22 -0.55 -25.03
N ASP A 181 -9.24 0.00 -25.73
CA ASP A 181 -9.11 -0.15 -27.17
C ASP A 181 -8.87 -1.62 -27.57
N ASN A 182 -8.06 -2.34 -26.79
CA ASN A 182 -7.84 -3.78 -26.99
C ASN A 182 -9.12 -4.60 -26.72
N LEU A 183 -9.89 -4.24 -25.69
CA LEU A 183 -11.18 -4.89 -25.39
C LEU A 183 -12.20 -4.63 -26.49
N LEU A 184 -12.29 -3.39 -26.99
CA LEU A 184 -13.14 -3.05 -28.15
C LEU A 184 -12.75 -3.85 -29.41
N ALA A 185 -11.45 -3.96 -29.68
CA ALA A 185 -10.94 -4.77 -30.80
C ALA A 185 -11.23 -6.27 -30.65
N SER A 186 -11.39 -6.74 -29.41
CA SER A 186 -11.77 -8.13 -29.09
C SER A 186 -13.28 -8.37 -29.09
N GLY A 187 -14.09 -7.37 -29.48
CA GLY A 187 -15.55 -7.49 -29.58
C GLY A 187 -16.34 -7.07 -28.35
N LEU A 188 -15.69 -6.53 -27.32
CA LEU A 188 -16.33 -6.02 -26.11
C LEU A 188 -16.73 -4.55 -26.29
N LEU A 189 -17.81 -4.32 -27.04
CA LEU A 189 -18.21 -3.00 -27.53
C LEU A 189 -18.67 -2.01 -26.45
N GLU A 190 -18.93 -2.48 -25.23
CA GLU A 190 -19.34 -1.66 -24.09
C GLU A 190 -18.14 -1.16 -23.25
N ALA A 191 -16.90 -1.52 -23.62
CA ALA A 191 -15.72 -1.15 -22.89
C ALA A 191 -15.51 0.37 -22.85
N ARG A 192 -15.40 0.93 -21.64
CA ARG A 192 -15.18 2.38 -21.40
C ARG A 192 -14.25 2.62 -20.23
N VAL A 193 -13.57 3.77 -20.24
CA VAL A 193 -12.73 4.24 -19.11
C VAL A 193 -13.56 5.18 -18.24
N GLU A 194 -13.55 4.92 -16.94
CA GLU A 194 -14.15 5.76 -15.90
C GLU A 194 -13.10 6.22 -14.87
#